data_ea2c27a464e7ff9aed9c5541522b4888
#
_entry.id   ea2c27a464e7ff9aed9c5541522b4888
#
_cell.length_a   1.000
_cell.length_b   1.000
_cell.length_c   1.000
_cell.angle_alpha   90.00
_cell.angle_beta   90.00
_cell.angle_gamma   90.00
#
_symmetry.space_group_name_H-M   'P 1'
#
loop_
_entity.id
_entity.type
_entity.pdbx_description
1 polymer ?
#
loop_
_entity_poly.entity_id
_entity_poly.type
_entity_poly.pdbx_seq_one_letter_code
_entity_poly.pdbx_strand_id
1 'polypeptide(L)'
;MTGVQTCALPIFCQTGVITGDLQREAAKHGLLYAGDPSSADSSMIGGNVANNAGGNKAVKYGTTRNQIYSLKVVTPTGDILDAGARLKKCSTGLCLEQLFAGSEGVLGIITEVTVKLRPMPPYTFNMVCVFKTDEEAFALPNKILKAGIDPTSIEFMDNEALRMTCKFLDMKMPHVDEGCDYVIVTVESFSEDDSDRKMEQLCDLAEENGSIDEFEADKRIWKLRKQFAEAARDVDKMFQTEDFVVPLDKIPDITKQIPELREKYDLYCVTVAHIGDGNIHVLPLNAKGLSPEEWFEKIKAFHRDLFPRVYALGGKMSGEHGVGFKKLEEFALCTPEAELNVIKAIKKALDPNNIMNPGKLVQIC
;
A
#
# COMPACT_ATOMS: atom_id res chain seq x y z
N MET A 1 -21.03 17.17 12.85
CA MET A 1 -20.48 18.45 12.35
C MET A 1 -19.01 18.47 12.67
N THR A 2 -18.19 18.26 11.68
CA THR A 2 -16.74 18.27 11.79
C THR A 2 -16.27 19.71 11.74
N GLY A 3 -15.85 20.24 12.90
CA GLY A 3 -15.24 21.57 12.96
C GLY A 3 -13.87 21.55 12.31
N VAL A 4 -13.78 21.97 11.05
CA VAL A 4 -12.50 22.22 10.37
C VAL A 4 -12.01 23.59 10.81
N GLN A 5 -11.02 23.65 11.67
CA GLN A 5 -10.31 24.91 11.98
C GLN A 5 -9.25 25.17 10.91
N THR A 6 -9.55 26.11 10.03
CA THR A 6 -8.67 26.57 8.95
C THR A 6 -7.68 27.62 9.45
N CYS A 7 -6.63 27.21 10.14
CA CYS A 7 -5.43 28.03 10.32
C CYS A 7 -4.22 27.14 10.22
N ALA A 8 -3.59 27.12 9.06
CA ALA A 8 -2.32 26.46 8.78
C ALA A 8 -2.23 24.99 9.22
N LEU A 9 -2.32 24.08 8.26
CA LEU A 9 -1.76 22.72 8.33
C LEU A 9 -1.49 22.16 9.74
N PRO A 10 -2.44 21.74 10.51
CA PRO A 10 -3.02 20.39 10.55
C PRO A 10 -4.54 20.41 10.65
N ILE A 11 -5.19 19.34 10.15
CA ILE A 11 -6.61 19.08 10.41
C ILE A 11 -6.75 18.06 11.54
N PHE A 12 -7.66 18.37 12.45
CA PHE A 12 -8.16 17.44 13.46
C PHE A 12 -9.42 16.73 12.93
N CYS A 13 -9.46 15.40 13.07
CA CYS A 13 -10.63 14.60 12.70
C CYS A 13 -10.88 13.45 13.66
N GLN A 14 -12.15 13.06 13.79
CA GLN A 14 -12.54 11.84 14.46
C GLN A 14 -12.23 10.63 13.59
N THR A 15 -11.99 9.48 14.20
CA THR A 15 -11.57 8.25 13.52
C THR A 15 -12.60 7.68 12.53
N GLY A 16 -13.88 8.02 12.69
CA GLY A 16 -14.95 7.61 11.77
C GLY A 16 -15.07 8.44 10.50
N VAL A 17 -14.22 9.44 10.28
CA VAL A 17 -14.20 10.22 9.04
C VAL A 17 -13.71 9.34 7.90
N ILE A 18 -14.43 9.33 6.78
CA ILE A 18 -14.03 8.65 5.56
C ILE A 18 -12.82 9.36 4.95
N THR A 19 -11.81 8.61 4.55
CA THR A 19 -10.54 9.16 4.03
C THR A 19 -10.77 10.06 2.82
N GLY A 20 -11.61 9.62 1.87
CA GLY A 20 -11.97 10.42 0.70
C GLY A 20 -12.71 11.72 1.05
N ASP A 21 -13.52 11.75 2.13
CA ASP A 21 -14.14 12.99 2.60
C ASP A 21 -13.11 13.97 3.15
N LEU A 22 -12.12 13.46 3.92
CA LEU A 22 -11.01 14.26 4.41
C LEU A 22 -10.19 14.85 3.25
N GLN A 23 -9.89 14.04 2.21
CA GLN A 23 -9.18 14.49 1.01
C GLN A 23 -9.98 15.59 0.28
N ARG A 24 -11.29 15.37 0.05
CA ARG A 24 -12.18 16.34 -0.60
C ARG A 24 -12.29 17.64 0.19
N GLU A 25 -12.39 17.54 1.51
CA GLU A 25 -12.47 18.74 2.36
C GLU A 25 -11.16 19.54 2.34
N ALA A 26 -10.00 18.87 2.44
CA ALA A 26 -8.70 19.52 2.32
C ALA A 26 -8.53 20.22 0.96
N ALA A 27 -8.98 19.59 -0.12
CA ALA A 27 -8.88 20.12 -1.48
C ALA A 27 -9.66 21.44 -1.67
N LYS A 28 -10.80 21.65 -1.00
CA LYS A 28 -11.54 22.93 -1.03
C LYS A 28 -10.72 24.11 -0.51
N HIS A 29 -9.68 23.83 0.24
CA HIS A 29 -8.77 24.83 0.82
C HIS A 29 -7.41 24.88 0.10
N GLY A 30 -7.28 24.25 -1.07
CA GLY A 30 -6.01 24.17 -1.80
C GLY A 30 -4.96 23.31 -1.10
N LEU A 31 -5.40 22.36 -0.28
CA LEU A 31 -4.56 21.48 0.52
C LEU A 31 -4.73 20.02 0.13
N LEU A 32 -3.66 19.25 0.29
CA LEU A 32 -3.58 17.82 0.05
C LEU A 32 -3.42 17.07 1.38
N TYR A 33 -4.33 16.13 1.66
CA TYR A 33 -4.05 15.00 2.55
C TYR A 33 -3.47 13.88 1.71
N ALA A 34 -2.20 13.54 1.95
CA ALA A 34 -1.44 12.66 1.04
C ALA A 34 -1.65 11.15 1.29
N GLY A 35 -2.32 10.74 2.39
CA GLY A 35 -2.73 9.34 2.59
C GLY A 35 -3.76 8.93 1.53
N ASP A 36 -3.45 7.94 0.70
CA ASP A 36 -4.28 7.55 -0.45
C ASP A 36 -4.41 6.02 -0.59
N PRO A 37 -4.99 5.33 0.42
CA PRO A 37 -5.27 3.91 0.28
C PRO A 37 -6.29 3.68 -0.85
N SER A 38 -6.18 2.55 -1.55
CA SER A 38 -7.13 2.20 -2.63
C SER A 38 -8.59 2.24 -2.19
N SER A 39 -8.83 1.98 -0.90
CA SER A 39 -10.14 2.03 -0.24
C SER A 39 -10.55 3.42 0.28
N ALA A 40 -9.89 4.51 -0.14
CA ALA A 40 -10.12 5.85 0.43
C ALA A 40 -11.58 6.27 0.47
N ASP A 41 -12.40 5.88 -0.52
CA ASP A 41 -13.81 6.23 -0.59
C ASP A 41 -14.70 5.48 0.41
N SER A 42 -14.19 4.46 1.09
CA SER A 42 -14.94 3.65 2.07
C SER A 42 -14.20 3.47 3.40
N SER A 43 -12.87 3.60 3.42
CA SER A 43 -12.06 3.43 4.63
C SER A 43 -12.17 4.64 5.56
N MET A 44 -12.18 4.36 6.86
CA MET A 44 -12.16 5.37 7.90
C MET A 44 -10.72 5.69 8.32
N ILE A 45 -10.43 6.96 8.62
CA ILE A 45 -9.09 7.40 8.99
C ILE A 45 -8.51 6.64 10.20
N GLY A 46 -9.35 6.27 11.18
CA GLY A 46 -8.90 5.48 12.33
C GLY A 46 -8.42 4.09 11.97
N GLY A 47 -9.08 3.42 11.02
CA GLY A 47 -8.64 2.13 10.48
C GLY A 47 -7.33 2.26 9.72
N ASN A 48 -7.20 3.29 8.88
CA ASN A 48 -5.95 3.56 8.15
C ASN A 48 -4.77 3.81 9.11
N VAL A 49 -5.00 4.52 10.21
CA VAL A 49 -3.97 4.71 11.25
C VAL A 49 -3.65 3.40 11.95
N ALA A 50 -4.66 2.64 12.37
CA ALA A 50 -4.46 1.39 13.09
C ALA A 50 -3.66 0.37 12.28
N ASN A 51 -3.86 0.32 10.96
CA ASN A 51 -3.12 -0.58 10.06
C ASN A 51 -1.88 0.06 9.46
N ASN A 52 -1.64 1.36 9.66
CA ASN A 52 -0.64 2.12 8.93
C ASN A 52 -0.80 1.94 7.41
N ALA A 53 -2.03 2.11 6.91
CA ALA A 53 -2.36 1.87 5.52
C ALA A 53 -1.41 2.60 4.56
N GLY A 54 -0.99 1.89 3.51
CA GLY A 54 -0.19 2.43 2.41
C GLY A 54 -1.05 3.12 1.36
N GLY A 55 -0.77 2.85 0.10
CA GLY A 55 -1.49 3.34 -1.08
C GLY A 55 -0.58 3.96 -2.12
N ASN A 56 -1.17 4.37 -3.24
CA ASN A 56 -0.45 4.75 -4.45
C ASN A 56 0.59 5.87 -4.26
N LYS A 57 0.37 6.77 -3.30
CA LYS A 57 1.24 7.93 -3.06
C LYS A 57 2.36 7.67 -2.04
N ALA A 58 2.51 6.41 -1.57
CA ALA A 58 3.46 6.09 -0.50
C ALA A 58 4.92 6.30 -0.92
N VAL A 59 5.26 6.11 -2.18
CA VAL A 59 6.61 6.34 -2.71
C VAL A 59 7.10 7.77 -2.44
N LYS A 60 6.22 8.78 -2.55
CA LYS A 60 6.56 10.19 -2.31
C LYS A 60 6.30 10.65 -0.88
N TYR A 61 5.15 10.29 -0.35
CA TYR A 61 4.64 10.88 0.89
C TYR A 61 4.73 9.95 2.10
N GLY A 62 5.06 8.67 1.88
CA GLY A 62 5.03 7.65 2.91
C GLY A 62 3.61 7.16 3.21
N THR A 63 3.52 6.26 4.15
CA THR A 63 2.27 5.63 4.60
C THR A 63 1.48 6.55 5.55
N THR A 64 0.35 6.06 6.06
CA THR A 64 -0.52 6.82 6.96
C THR A 64 0.22 7.38 8.18
N ARG A 65 1.16 6.64 8.81
CA ARG A 65 1.95 7.14 9.95
C ARG A 65 2.75 8.40 9.65
N ASN A 66 3.18 8.59 8.41
CA ASN A 66 3.92 9.77 7.98
C ASN A 66 3.01 11.02 7.89
N GLN A 67 1.69 10.81 7.77
CA GLN A 67 0.69 11.86 7.67
C GLN A 67 0.10 12.29 9.03
N ILE A 68 0.63 11.77 10.15
CA ILE A 68 0.09 12.02 11.49
C ILE A 68 0.98 13.00 12.27
N TYR A 69 0.35 13.94 12.97
CA TYR A 69 0.99 14.76 14.00
C TYR A 69 0.75 14.21 15.39
N SER A 70 -0.48 13.83 15.71
CA SER A 70 -0.85 13.33 17.03
C SER A 70 -2.11 12.48 16.98
N LEU A 71 -2.27 11.65 17.99
CA LEU A 71 -3.41 10.76 18.21
C LEU A 71 -3.96 10.98 19.60
N LYS A 72 -5.28 10.86 19.75
CA LYS A 72 -5.90 10.62 21.05
C LYS A 72 -6.25 9.15 21.15
N VAL A 73 -5.79 8.50 22.20
CA VAL A 73 -5.91 7.06 22.39
C VAL A 73 -6.52 6.75 23.76
N VAL A 74 -7.48 5.86 23.80
CA VAL A 74 -7.94 5.24 25.05
C VAL A 74 -7.14 3.97 25.27
N THR A 75 -6.40 3.92 26.38
CA THR A 75 -5.58 2.79 26.77
C THR A 75 -6.41 1.65 27.34
N PRO A 76 -5.87 0.42 27.45
CA PRO A 76 -6.57 -0.70 28.10
C PRO A 76 -6.94 -0.46 29.56
N THR A 77 -6.27 0.46 30.25
CA THR A 77 -6.57 0.89 31.63
C THR A 77 -7.68 1.92 31.71
N GLY A 78 -8.15 2.44 30.57
CA GLY A 78 -9.18 3.48 30.49
C GLY A 78 -8.64 4.91 30.51
N ASP A 79 -7.32 5.09 30.57
CA ASP A 79 -6.72 6.42 30.52
C ASP A 79 -6.81 7.00 29.11
N ILE A 80 -7.00 8.31 29.02
CA ILE A 80 -6.98 9.04 27.76
C ILE A 80 -5.58 9.62 27.57
N LEU A 81 -4.91 9.19 26.52
CA LEU A 81 -3.57 9.60 26.15
C LEU A 81 -3.60 10.51 24.94
N ASP A 82 -2.96 11.68 25.02
CA ASP A 82 -2.58 12.50 23.87
C ASP A 82 -1.16 12.11 23.43
N ALA A 83 -1.06 11.33 22.36
CA ALA A 83 0.19 10.82 21.81
C ALA A 83 0.66 11.70 20.64
N GLY A 84 1.90 12.22 20.72
CA GLY A 84 2.46 13.13 19.73
C GLY A 84 2.04 14.59 19.95
N ALA A 85 2.45 15.47 19.04
CA ALA A 85 2.16 16.89 19.10
C ALA A 85 2.21 17.55 17.72
N ARG A 86 1.57 18.71 17.54
CA ARG A 86 1.57 19.51 16.30
C ARG A 86 2.89 20.25 16.08
N LEU A 87 4.00 19.52 16.16
CA LEU A 87 5.35 20.05 16.04
C LEU A 87 6.05 19.45 14.82
N LYS A 88 6.86 20.25 14.12
CA LYS A 88 7.69 19.76 13.01
C LYS A 88 8.86 18.89 13.48
N LYS A 89 9.33 19.11 14.70
CA LYS A 89 10.37 18.28 15.35
C LYS A 89 10.11 18.20 16.85
N CYS A 90 10.30 17.02 17.42
CA CYS A 90 10.25 16.76 18.85
C CYS A 90 11.24 15.65 19.18
N SER A 91 12.05 15.87 20.21
CA SER A 91 12.97 14.87 20.75
C SER A 91 12.69 14.58 22.24
N THR A 92 11.48 14.93 22.70
CA THR A 92 11.06 14.74 24.10
C THR A 92 10.28 13.43 24.21
N GLY A 93 10.87 12.44 24.86
CA GLY A 93 10.25 11.13 25.08
C GLY A 93 10.20 10.22 23.85
N LEU A 94 9.36 9.19 23.91
CA LEU A 94 9.12 8.25 22.82
C LEU A 94 8.06 8.78 21.84
N CYS A 95 8.19 8.41 20.58
CA CYS A 95 7.18 8.72 19.55
C CYS A 95 5.96 7.80 19.70
N LEU A 96 5.12 8.10 20.70
CA LEU A 96 3.97 7.22 21.01
C LEU A 96 2.95 7.17 19.86
N GLU A 97 2.76 8.27 19.12
CA GLU A 97 1.91 8.29 17.94
C GLU A 97 2.37 7.27 16.89
N GLN A 98 3.67 7.02 16.79
CA GLN A 98 4.24 6.02 15.89
C GLN A 98 4.10 4.59 16.44
N LEU A 99 4.02 4.42 17.75
CA LEU A 99 3.77 3.13 18.39
C LEU A 99 2.34 2.65 18.17
N PHE A 100 1.36 3.56 18.25
CA PHE A 100 -0.05 3.22 18.03
C PHE A 100 -0.41 3.11 16.54
N ALA A 101 0.25 3.86 15.65
CA ALA A 101 0.06 3.74 14.21
C ALA A 101 0.63 2.40 13.70
N GLY A 102 -0.21 1.57 13.11
CA GLY A 102 0.14 0.22 12.66
C GLY A 102 0.12 -0.83 13.77
N SER A 103 -0.49 -0.52 14.92
CA SER A 103 -0.65 -1.48 16.02
C SER A 103 -1.84 -2.44 15.85
N GLU A 104 -2.60 -2.34 14.77
CA GLU A 104 -3.80 -3.15 14.50
C GLU A 104 -4.81 -3.17 15.66
N GLY A 105 -4.85 -2.09 16.47
CA GLY A 105 -5.75 -1.96 17.62
C GLY A 105 -5.39 -2.83 18.83
N VAL A 106 -4.23 -3.49 18.85
CA VAL A 106 -3.83 -4.35 19.96
C VAL A 106 -3.28 -3.59 21.18
N LEU A 107 -2.99 -2.30 21.04
CA LEU A 107 -2.40 -1.49 22.10
C LEU A 107 -3.38 -0.48 22.73
N GLY A 108 -4.47 -0.13 22.04
CA GLY A 108 -5.44 0.87 22.49
C GLY A 108 -6.44 1.23 21.39
N ILE A 109 -7.40 2.07 21.73
CA ILE A 109 -8.45 2.56 20.81
C ILE A 109 -8.14 3.99 20.43
N ILE A 110 -7.85 4.23 19.15
CA ILE A 110 -7.64 5.57 18.59
C ILE A 110 -9.01 6.23 18.41
N THR A 111 -9.20 7.42 18.97
CA THR A 111 -10.47 8.16 18.92
C THR A 111 -10.40 9.43 18.08
N GLU A 112 -9.23 10.05 18.02
CA GLU A 112 -8.99 11.29 17.29
C GLU A 112 -7.63 11.28 16.63
N VAL A 113 -7.54 11.93 15.47
CA VAL A 113 -6.30 12.01 14.67
C VAL A 113 -6.07 13.46 14.26
N THR A 114 -4.87 13.96 14.48
CA THR A 114 -4.42 15.21 13.86
C THR A 114 -3.50 14.88 12.70
N VAL A 115 -3.94 15.22 11.49
CA VAL A 115 -3.22 14.89 10.25
C VAL A 115 -2.40 16.06 9.72
N LYS A 116 -1.36 15.74 8.97
CA LYS A 116 -0.54 16.70 8.22
C LYS A 116 -1.19 16.96 6.87
N LEU A 117 -1.24 18.23 6.49
CA LEU A 117 -1.63 18.65 5.15
C LEU A 117 -0.45 19.33 4.45
N ARG A 118 -0.52 19.35 3.12
CA ARG A 118 0.47 19.96 2.24
C ARG A 118 -0.24 20.89 1.25
N PRO A 119 0.43 21.88 0.65
CA PRO A 119 -0.10 22.58 -0.52
C PRO A 119 -0.44 21.57 -1.61
N MET A 120 -1.57 21.79 -2.29
CA MET A 120 -1.96 20.95 -3.42
C MET A 120 -1.15 21.33 -4.66
N PRO A 121 -0.44 20.38 -5.28
CA PRO A 121 0.25 20.64 -6.54
C PRO A 121 -0.75 20.98 -7.66
N PRO A 122 -0.54 22.07 -8.41
CA PRO A 122 -1.46 22.49 -9.48
C PRO A 122 -1.31 21.67 -10.76
N TYR A 123 -0.14 21.06 -10.99
CA TYR A 123 0.15 20.27 -12.18
C TYR A 123 0.31 18.80 -11.80
N THR A 124 -0.34 17.93 -12.55
CA THR A 124 -0.24 16.48 -12.37
C THR A 124 -0.43 15.79 -13.72
N PHE A 125 0.49 14.92 -14.08
CA PHE A 125 0.33 14.04 -15.24
C PHE A 125 0.42 12.57 -14.85
N ASN A 126 -0.17 11.70 -15.66
CA ASN A 126 -0.05 10.26 -15.56
C ASN A 126 0.55 9.74 -16.86
N MET A 127 1.68 9.09 -16.79
CA MET A 127 2.33 8.41 -17.90
C MET A 127 2.15 6.91 -17.77
N VAL A 128 1.75 6.26 -18.85
CA VAL A 128 1.78 4.80 -18.96
C VAL A 128 2.95 4.43 -19.83
N CYS A 129 3.86 3.61 -19.28
CA CYS A 129 4.97 3.01 -20.01
C CYS A 129 4.63 1.54 -20.23
N VAL A 130 4.73 1.06 -21.48
CA VAL A 130 4.30 -0.27 -21.91
C VAL A 130 5.51 -1.16 -22.09
N PHE A 131 5.50 -2.33 -21.46
CA PHE A 131 6.60 -3.30 -21.52
C PHE A 131 6.13 -4.66 -22.02
N LYS A 132 7.04 -5.38 -22.69
CA LYS A 132 6.80 -6.77 -23.11
C LYS A 132 7.14 -7.75 -22.00
N THR A 133 7.97 -7.36 -21.06
CA THR A 133 8.43 -8.23 -19.98
C THR A 133 8.35 -7.49 -18.63
N ASP A 134 7.99 -8.22 -17.61
CA ASP A 134 7.98 -7.74 -16.23
C ASP A 134 9.41 -7.37 -15.72
N GLU A 135 10.45 -8.03 -16.24
CA GLU A 135 11.85 -7.73 -15.88
C GLU A 135 12.23 -6.29 -16.28
N GLU A 136 11.87 -5.86 -17.50
CA GLU A 136 12.08 -4.49 -17.98
C GLU A 136 11.25 -3.51 -17.14
N ALA A 137 9.96 -3.81 -16.92
CA ALA A 137 9.06 -2.99 -16.12
C ALA A 137 9.58 -2.76 -14.69
N PHE A 138 10.06 -3.82 -14.02
CA PHE A 138 10.57 -3.73 -12.64
C PHE A 138 11.93 -3.04 -12.49
N ALA A 139 12.68 -2.86 -13.58
CA ALA A 139 13.93 -2.10 -13.56
C ALA A 139 13.72 -0.57 -13.60
N LEU A 140 12.59 -0.10 -14.15
CA LEU A 140 12.30 1.32 -14.36
C LEU A 140 12.23 2.16 -13.06
N PRO A 141 11.58 1.73 -11.95
CA PRO A 141 11.42 2.55 -10.75
C PRO A 141 12.75 3.06 -10.18
N ASN A 142 13.77 2.20 -10.11
CA ASN A 142 15.09 2.60 -9.63
C ASN A 142 15.74 3.69 -10.49
N LYS A 143 15.52 3.67 -11.81
CA LYS A 143 16.02 4.68 -12.73
C LYS A 143 15.30 6.02 -12.53
N ILE A 144 13.96 6.00 -12.41
CA ILE A 144 13.13 7.18 -12.12
C ILE A 144 13.56 7.86 -10.82
N LEU A 145 13.70 7.09 -9.74
CA LEU A 145 14.08 7.63 -8.43
C LEU A 145 15.51 8.20 -8.44
N LYS A 146 16.47 7.54 -9.10
CA LYS A 146 17.84 8.04 -9.26
C LYS A 146 17.95 9.29 -10.11
N ALA A 147 17.08 9.46 -11.09
CA ALA A 147 17.02 10.63 -11.94
C ALA A 147 16.44 11.88 -11.25
N GLY A 148 15.85 11.73 -10.05
CA GLY A 148 15.31 12.83 -9.26
C GLY A 148 13.98 13.37 -9.80
N ILE A 149 13.22 12.56 -10.52
CA ILE A 149 11.87 12.93 -11.03
C ILE A 149 10.89 13.16 -9.88
N ASP A 150 11.10 12.51 -8.73
CA ASP A 150 10.24 12.60 -7.52
C ASP A 150 8.77 12.23 -7.84
N PRO A 151 8.52 10.99 -8.31
CA PRO A 151 7.19 10.54 -8.70
C PRO A 151 6.25 10.45 -7.49
N THR A 152 4.98 10.77 -7.71
CA THR A 152 3.94 10.63 -6.70
C THR A 152 3.47 9.19 -6.55
N SER A 153 3.45 8.44 -7.66
CA SER A 153 3.24 7.00 -7.65
C SER A 153 3.98 6.33 -8.80
N ILE A 154 4.33 5.06 -8.63
CA ILE A 154 4.80 4.15 -9.68
C ILE A 154 4.10 2.81 -9.45
N GLU A 155 3.15 2.49 -10.32
CA GLU A 155 2.29 1.33 -10.22
C GLU A 155 2.58 0.35 -11.34
N PHE A 156 2.50 -0.93 -11.04
CA PHE A 156 2.62 -2.01 -12.03
C PHE A 156 1.32 -2.79 -12.14
N MET A 157 0.98 -3.20 -13.34
CA MET A 157 -0.07 -4.18 -13.62
C MET A 157 0.42 -5.16 -14.68
N ASP A 158 0.41 -6.46 -14.36
CA ASP A 158 0.69 -7.48 -15.37
C ASP A 158 -0.43 -7.57 -16.41
N ASN A 159 -0.14 -8.15 -17.54
CA ASN A 159 -1.10 -8.27 -18.65
C ASN A 159 -2.39 -9.01 -18.24
N GLU A 160 -2.28 -10.03 -17.38
CA GLU A 160 -3.46 -10.77 -16.92
C GLU A 160 -4.38 -9.89 -16.05
N ALA A 161 -3.82 -9.07 -15.16
CA ALA A 161 -4.58 -8.09 -14.38
C ALA A 161 -5.22 -7.03 -15.28
N LEU A 162 -4.48 -6.55 -16.30
CA LEU A 162 -4.99 -5.59 -17.29
C LEU A 162 -6.16 -6.16 -18.07
N ARG A 163 -6.02 -7.35 -18.64
CA ARG A 163 -7.08 -8.04 -19.40
C ARG A 163 -8.32 -8.29 -18.56
N MET A 164 -8.13 -8.81 -17.35
CA MET A 164 -9.21 -9.06 -16.40
C MET A 164 -9.97 -7.77 -16.08
N THR A 165 -9.26 -6.70 -15.78
CA THR A 165 -9.89 -5.43 -15.37
C THR A 165 -10.50 -4.68 -16.56
N CYS A 166 -9.87 -4.71 -17.73
CA CYS A 166 -10.42 -4.16 -18.98
C CYS A 166 -11.75 -4.84 -19.34
N LYS A 167 -11.81 -6.18 -19.21
CA LYS A 167 -13.05 -6.93 -19.43
C LYS A 167 -14.13 -6.56 -18.42
N PHE A 168 -13.80 -6.47 -17.14
CA PHE A 168 -14.74 -6.10 -16.09
C PHE A 168 -15.33 -4.67 -16.28
N LEU A 169 -14.50 -3.73 -16.76
CA LEU A 169 -14.89 -2.33 -16.96
C LEU A 169 -15.46 -2.04 -18.35
N ASP A 170 -15.52 -3.03 -19.25
CA ASP A 170 -15.81 -2.83 -20.68
C ASP A 170 -14.92 -1.72 -21.30
N MET A 171 -13.62 -1.77 -21.01
CA MET A 171 -12.61 -0.81 -21.47
C MET A 171 -11.64 -1.47 -22.45
N LYS A 172 -11.15 -0.68 -23.42
CA LYS A 172 -10.03 -1.05 -24.28
C LYS A 172 -8.86 -0.13 -23.98
N MET A 173 -7.71 -0.75 -23.79
CA MET A 173 -6.44 -0.04 -23.54
C MET A 173 -5.38 -0.50 -24.58
N PRO A 174 -4.45 0.36 -24.98
CA PRO A 174 -3.40 0.04 -25.93
C PRO A 174 -2.60 -1.20 -25.49
N HIS A 175 -2.13 -2.01 -26.43
CA HIS A 175 -1.20 -3.14 -26.22
C HIS A 175 -1.63 -4.26 -25.24
N VAL A 176 -2.84 -4.17 -24.63
CA VAL A 176 -3.34 -5.22 -23.71
C VAL A 176 -3.56 -6.54 -24.45
N ASP A 177 -4.10 -6.51 -25.66
CA ASP A 177 -4.31 -7.71 -26.48
C ASP A 177 -2.99 -8.28 -27.06
N GLU A 178 -1.89 -7.51 -26.99
CA GLU A 178 -0.55 -7.89 -27.41
C GLU A 178 0.27 -8.57 -26.30
N GLY A 179 -0.29 -8.68 -25.10
CA GLY A 179 0.37 -9.36 -23.97
C GLY A 179 1.33 -8.49 -23.19
N CYS A 180 1.16 -7.14 -23.22
CA CYS A 180 2.07 -6.21 -22.58
C CYS A 180 1.63 -5.83 -21.16
N ASP A 181 2.62 -5.53 -20.33
CA ASP A 181 2.47 -5.04 -18.95
C ASP A 181 2.52 -3.50 -18.92
N TYR A 182 1.94 -2.91 -17.87
CA TYR A 182 1.96 -1.47 -17.68
C TYR A 182 2.72 -1.05 -16.43
N VAL A 183 3.53 0.00 -16.59
CA VAL A 183 4.01 0.84 -15.49
C VAL A 183 3.32 2.21 -15.60
N ILE A 184 2.54 2.56 -14.58
CA ILE A 184 1.79 3.81 -14.51
C ILE A 184 2.54 4.74 -13.55
N VAL A 185 3.05 5.85 -14.05
CA VAL A 185 3.79 6.83 -13.25
C VAL A 185 2.98 8.11 -13.13
N THR A 186 2.73 8.56 -11.90
CA THR A 186 2.16 9.88 -11.64
C THR A 186 3.22 10.82 -11.12
N VAL A 187 3.26 12.01 -11.67
CA VAL A 187 4.15 13.09 -11.22
C VAL A 187 3.33 14.33 -10.92
N GLU A 188 3.62 14.95 -9.77
CA GLU A 188 3.05 16.22 -9.33
C GLU A 188 4.12 17.30 -9.35
N SER A 189 3.77 18.50 -9.82
CA SER A 189 4.67 19.65 -9.92
C SER A 189 3.99 20.95 -9.51
N PHE A 190 4.79 21.96 -9.11
CA PHE A 190 4.33 23.31 -8.78
C PHE A 190 4.56 24.31 -9.91
N SER A 191 5.20 23.92 -11.00
CA SER A 191 5.33 24.71 -12.24
C SER A 191 5.09 23.85 -13.47
N GLU A 192 4.62 24.45 -14.54
CA GLU A 192 4.36 23.80 -15.82
C GLU A 192 5.67 23.36 -16.47
N ASP A 193 6.67 24.24 -16.52
CA ASP A 193 8.00 23.92 -17.08
C ASP A 193 8.66 22.72 -16.37
N ASP A 194 8.49 22.58 -15.04
CA ASP A 194 9.01 21.42 -14.32
C ASP A 194 8.21 20.14 -14.61
N SER A 195 6.90 20.28 -14.84
CA SER A 195 6.04 19.17 -15.26
C SER A 195 6.47 18.64 -16.63
N ASP A 196 6.63 19.53 -17.61
CA ASP A 196 7.00 19.18 -18.99
C ASP A 196 8.40 18.54 -19.04
N ARG A 197 9.37 19.16 -18.34
CA ARG A 197 10.73 18.60 -18.24
C ARG A 197 10.74 17.19 -17.64
N LYS A 198 9.95 16.95 -16.59
CA LYS A 198 9.85 15.63 -15.95
C LYS A 198 9.16 14.62 -16.85
N MET A 199 8.18 15.05 -17.63
CA MET A 199 7.50 14.20 -18.61
C MET A 199 8.48 13.73 -19.68
N GLU A 200 9.22 14.65 -20.32
CA GLU A 200 10.25 14.32 -21.31
C GLU A 200 11.30 13.37 -20.73
N GLN A 201 11.83 13.69 -19.55
CA GLN A 201 12.83 12.86 -18.87
C GLN A 201 12.31 11.45 -18.55
N LEU A 202 11.02 11.32 -18.20
CA LEU A 202 10.40 10.02 -17.93
C LEU A 202 10.26 9.18 -19.21
N CYS A 203 9.87 9.80 -20.34
CA CYS A 203 9.81 9.11 -21.63
C CYS A 203 11.19 8.57 -22.02
N ASP A 204 12.23 9.43 -21.99
CA ASP A 204 13.59 9.01 -22.31
C ASP A 204 14.05 7.81 -21.47
N LEU A 205 13.79 7.86 -20.15
CA LEU A 205 14.14 6.77 -19.24
C LEU A 205 13.35 5.48 -19.50
N ALA A 206 12.08 5.57 -19.89
CA ALA A 206 11.26 4.42 -20.22
C ALA A 206 11.73 3.76 -21.52
N GLU A 207 11.99 4.55 -22.58
CA GLU A 207 12.56 4.09 -23.85
C GLU A 207 13.91 3.39 -23.63
N GLU A 208 14.83 4.04 -22.89
CA GLU A 208 16.14 3.46 -22.54
C GLU A 208 16.02 2.17 -21.71
N ASN A 209 14.88 1.94 -21.09
CA ASN A 209 14.59 0.75 -20.27
C ASN A 209 13.83 -0.32 -21.05
N GLY A 210 13.55 -0.13 -22.34
CA GLY A 210 12.90 -1.12 -23.20
C GLY A 210 11.37 -0.98 -23.30
N SER A 211 10.81 0.15 -22.88
CA SER A 211 9.41 0.46 -23.15
C SER A 211 9.15 0.49 -24.66
N ILE A 212 8.01 -0.06 -25.09
CA ILE A 212 7.63 -0.12 -26.50
C ILE A 212 6.65 0.99 -26.91
N ASP A 213 6.05 1.66 -25.93
CA ASP A 213 5.16 2.79 -26.11
C ASP A 213 5.02 3.56 -24.79
N GLU A 214 4.95 4.88 -24.85
CA GLU A 214 4.65 5.77 -23.74
C GLU A 214 3.51 6.72 -24.13
N PHE A 215 2.50 6.80 -23.28
CA PHE A 215 1.40 7.73 -23.51
C PHE A 215 0.89 8.39 -22.22
N GLU A 216 0.55 9.66 -22.33
CA GLU A 216 -0.14 10.35 -21.25
C GLU A 216 -1.57 9.81 -21.13
N ALA A 217 -1.93 9.38 -19.92
CA ALA A 217 -3.24 8.84 -19.62
C ALA A 217 -4.08 9.82 -18.80
N ASP A 218 -5.35 9.90 -19.11
CA ASP A 218 -6.29 10.62 -18.26
C ASP A 218 -6.63 9.84 -16.97
N LYS A 219 -7.47 10.44 -16.13
CA LYS A 219 -7.83 9.85 -14.83
C LYS A 219 -8.50 8.47 -14.90
N ARG A 220 -8.93 8.00 -16.09
CA ARG A 220 -9.54 6.67 -16.27
C ARG A 220 -8.55 5.54 -15.99
N ILE A 221 -7.24 5.80 -16.16
CA ILE A 221 -6.20 4.83 -15.82
C ILE A 221 -6.28 4.41 -14.34
N TRP A 222 -6.63 5.36 -13.46
CA TRP A 222 -6.81 5.08 -12.04
C TRP A 222 -8.05 4.24 -11.75
N LYS A 223 -9.10 4.33 -12.58
CA LYS A 223 -10.25 3.44 -12.48
C LYS A 223 -9.83 2.00 -12.79
N LEU A 224 -9.00 1.81 -13.84
CA LEU A 224 -8.42 0.51 -14.17
C LEU A 224 -7.62 -0.05 -12.97
N ARG A 225 -6.69 0.73 -12.43
CA ARG A 225 -5.83 0.30 -11.31
C ARG A 225 -6.61 0.02 -10.02
N LYS A 226 -7.65 0.79 -9.70
CA LYS A 226 -8.42 0.64 -8.47
C LYS A 226 -9.43 -0.52 -8.51
N GLN A 227 -9.93 -0.88 -9.67
CA GLN A 227 -11.00 -1.88 -9.82
C GLN A 227 -10.48 -3.32 -10.01
N PHE A 228 -9.16 -3.54 -9.98
CA PHE A 228 -8.59 -4.86 -10.21
C PHE A 228 -9.08 -5.92 -9.19
N ALA A 229 -9.24 -5.53 -7.91
CA ALA A 229 -9.72 -6.45 -6.88
C ALA A 229 -11.20 -6.82 -7.07
N GLU A 230 -12.03 -5.89 -7.55
CA GLU A 230 -13.43 -6.17 -7.91
C GLU A 230 -13.51 -7.03 -9.19
N ALA A 231 -12.63 -6.78 -10.16
CA ALA A 231 -12.50 -7.61 -11.34
C ALA A 231 -12.06 -9.04 -10.97
N ALA A 232 -11.13 -9.20 -10.03
CA ALA A 232 -10.74 -10.50 -9.51
C ALA A 232 -11.91 -11.24 -8.84
N ARG A 233 -12.72 -10.50 -8.05
CA ARG A 233 -13.93 -11.05 -7.40
C ARG A 233 -15.01 -11.47 -8.38
N ASP A 234 -15.09 -10.81 -9.55
CA ASP A 234 -16.01 -11.17 -10.63
C ASP A 234 -15.57 -12.49 -11.30
N VAL A 235 -14.27 -12.75 -11.38
CA VAL A 235 -13.74 -14.04 -11.88
C VAL A 235 -13.99 -15.17 -10.89
N ASP A 236 -13.64 -14.97 -9.62
CA ASP A 236 -13.90 -15.93 -8.55
C ASP A 236 -14.02 -15.23 -7.18
N LYS A 237 -15.00 -15.67 -6.39
CA LYS A 237 -15.22 -15.14 -5.04
C LYS A 237 -14.14 -15.62 -4.05
N MET A 238 -13.48 -16.75 -4.33
CA MET A 238 -12.37 -17.27 -3.54
C MET A 238 -11.05 -16.86 -4.18
N PHE A 239 -10.56 -15.72 -3.79
CA PHE A 239 -9.21 -15.24 -4.10
C PHE A 239 -8.53 -14.75 -2.83
N GLN A 240 -7.23 -14.70 -2.87
CA GLN A 240 -6.42 -14.16 -1.78
C GLN A 240 -5.57 -13.02 -2.37
N THR A 241 -5.26 -12.02 -1.58
CA THR A 241 -4.27 -10.99 -1.93
C THR A 241 -3.06 -11.17 -1.04
N GLU A 242 -1.95 -11.56 -1.63
CA GLU A 242 -0.67 -11.57 -0.94
C GLU A 242 -0.05 -10.19 -1.11
N ASP A 243 0.15 -9.55 0.02
CA ASP A 243 0.63 -8.19 0.14
C ASP A 243 1.98 -8.24 0.87
N PHE A 244 3.07 -8.29 0.13
CA PHE A 244 4.40 -8.30 0.70
C PHE A 244 5.24 -7.13 0.17
N VAL A 245 6.27 -6.79 0.91
CA VAL A 245 7.17 -5.69 0.55
C VAL A 245 8.62 -6.16 0.62
N VAL A 246 9.42 -5.74 -0.37
CA VAL A 246 10.87 -5.99 -0.42
C VAL A 246 11.63 -4.69 -0.66
N PRO A 247 12.93 -4.61 -0.33
CA PRO A 247 13.76 -3.51 -0.79
C PRO A 247 13.70 -3.34 -2.30
N LEU A 248 13.71 -2.10 -2.79
CA LEU A 248 13.52 -1.80 -4.23
C LEU A 248 14.49 -2.52 -5.15
N ASP A 249 15.75 -2.71 -4.72
CA ASP A 249 16.77 -3.45 -5.45
C ASP A 249 16.53 -4.97 -5.45
N LYS A 250 15.58 -5.46 -4.65
CA LYS A 250 15.19 -6.87 -4.52
C LYS A 250 13.90 -7.23 -5.25
N ILE A 251 13.22 -6.27 -5.85
CA ILE A 251 12.01 -6.53 -6.64
C ILE A 251 12.31 -7.56 -7.75
N PRO A 252 13.35 -7.39 -8.60
CA PRO A 252 13.65 -8.39 -9.62
C PRO A 252 13.99 -9.77 -9.06
N ASP A 253 14.58 -9.84 -7.86
CA ASP A 253 14.95 -11.10 -7.24
C ASP A 253 13.74 -11.91 -6.77
N ILE A 254 12.69 -11.26 -6.26
CA ILE A 254 11.46 -11.93 -5.82
C ILE A 254 10.53 -12.20 -7.00
N THR A 255 10.38 -11.28 -7.94
CA THR A 255 9.44 -11.44 -9.06
C THR A 255 9.85 -12.57 -9.98
N LYS A 256 11.14 -12.82 -10.20
CA LYS A 256 11.66 -14.01 -10.91
C LYS A 256 11.28 -15.34 -10.26
N GLN A 257 10.94 -15.35 -8.97
CA GLN A 257 10.55 -16.56 -8.25
C GLN A 257 9.03 -16.81 -8.29
N ILE A 258 8.22 -15.81 -8.62
CA ILE A 258 6.76 -15.95 -8.65
C ILE A 258 6.28 -16.97 -9.68
N PRO A 259 6.79 -17.00 -10.94
CA PRO A 259 6.42 -18.02 -11.92
C PRO A 259 6.67 -19.47 -11.45
N GLU A 260 7.82 -19.72 -10.81
CA GLU A 260 8.14 -21.04 -10.22
C GLU A 260 7.12 -21.44 -9.16
N LEU A 261 6.76 -20.49 -8.27
CA LEU A 261 5.76 -20.73 -7.23
C LEU A 261 4.37 -20.97 -7.80
N ARG A 262 3.98 -20.20 -8.83
CA ARG A 262 2.71 -20.39 -9.56
C ARG A 262 2.62 -21.80 -10.16
N GLU A 263 3.68 -22.24 -10.82
CA GLU A 263 3.75 -23.60 -11.41
C GLU A 263 3.72 -24.68 -10.31
N LYS A 264 4.59 -24.56 -9.30
CA LYS A 264 4.71 -25.53 -8.20
C LYS A 264 3.39 -25.79 -7.48
N TYR A 265 2.63 -24.72 -7.24
CA TYR A 265 1.34 -24.80 -6.53
C TYR A 265 0.15 -24.84 -7.48
N ASP A 266 0.39 -24.88 -8.78
CA ASP A 266 -0.67 -24.91 -9.80
C ASP A 266 -1.72 -23.82 -9.56
N LEU A 267 -1.24 -22.56 -9.39
CA LEU A 267 -2.05 -21.39 -9.09
C LEU A 267 -2.16 -20.48 -10.33
N TYR A 268 -3.36 -20.00 -10.58
CA TYR A 268 -3.57 -18.86 -11.47
C TYR A 268 -3.47 -17.59 -10.64
N CYS A 269 -2.48 -16.76 -10.92
CA CYS A 269 -2.25 -15.50 -10.19
C CYS A 269 -2.17 -14.33 -11.15
N VAL A 270 -2.68 -13.19 -10.73
CA VAL A 270 -2.42 -11.89 -11.34
C VAL A 270 -1.54 -11.06 -10.41
N THR A 271 -0.75 -10.14 -10.97
CA THR A 271 0.18 -9.30 -10.21
C THR A 271 -0.08 -7.84 -10.45
N VAL A 272 -0.26 -7.09 -9.36
CA VAL A 272 -0.21 -5.63 -9.37
C VAL A 272 0.72 -5.17 -8.25
N ALA A 273 1.34 -4.00 -8.40
CA ALA A 273 2.30 -3.57 -7.40
C ALA A 273 2.41 -2.05 -7.30
N HIS A 274 2.68 -1.56 -6.09
CA HIS A 274 3.24 -0.24 -5.83
C HIS A 274 4.76 -0.35 -5.99
N ILE A 275 5.23 -0.48 -7.24
CA ILE A 275 6.65 -0.80 -7.50
C ILE A 275 7.60 0.33 -7.11
N GLY A 276 7.07 1.54 -6.90
CA GLY A 276 7.86 2.68 -6.44
C GLY A 276 8.31 2.57 -4.98
N ASP A 277 7.66 1.74 -4.17
CA ASP A 277 7.98 1.53 -2.74
C ASP A 277 8.25 0.07 -2.36
N GLY A 278 8.24 -0.83 -3.34
CA GLY A 278 8.58 -2.24 -3.15
C GLY A 278 7.43 -3.13 -2.72
N ASN A 279 6.20 -2.62 -2.65
CA ASN A 279 5.04 -3.39 -2.25
C ASN A 279 4.42 -4.12 -3.45
N ILE A 280 4.31 -5.43 -3.37
CA ILE A 280 3.84 -6.31 -4.43
C ILE A 280 2.60 -7.05 -3.97
N HIS A 281 1.56 -7.04 -4.81
CA HIS A 281 0.34 -7.80 -4.62
C HIS A 281 0.28 -8.92 -5.64
N VAL A 282 0.40 -10.16 -5.18
CA VAL A 282 0.12 -11.35 -5.98
C VAL A 282 -1.24 -11.87 -5.57
N LEU A 283 -2.14 -12.03 -6.53
CA LEU A 283 -3.51 -12.50 -6.28
C LEU A 283 -3.70 -13.90 -6.87
N PRO A 284 -3.53 -14.97 -6.06
CA PRO A 284 -4.03 -16.28 -6.42
C PRO A 284 -5.55 -16.27 -6.55
N LEU A 285 -6.06 -16.81 -7.64
CA LEU A 285 -7.48 -16.97 -7.95
C LEU A 285 -7.84 -18.44 -7.98
N ASN A 286 -8.98 -18.83 -7.40
CA ASN A 286 -9.45 -20.22 -7.43
C ASN A 286 -10.11 -20.59 -8.77
N ALA A 287 -9.44 -20.27 -9.87
CA ALA A 287 -9.96 -20.48 -11.24
C ALA A 287 -10.29 -21.95 -11.58
N LYS A 288 -9.85 -22.91 -10.74
CA LYS A 288 -10.12 -24.35 -10.93
C LYS A 288 -11.31 -24.87 -10.13
N GLY A 289 -11.98 -24.01 -9.35
CA GLY A 289 -13.16 -24.39 -8.59
C GLY A 289 -12.88 -25.41 -7.46
N LEU A 290 -11.73 -25.30 -6.80
CA LEU A 290 -11.41 -26.11 -5.62
C LEU A 290 -12.41 -25.84 -4.51
N SER A 291 -12.66 -26.82 -3.65
CA SER A 291 -13.43 -26.60 -2.42
C SER A 291 -12.73 -25.58 -1.50
N PRO A 292 -13.45 -24.91 -0.59
CA PRO A 292 -12.84 -23.97 0.35
C PRO A 292 -11.70 -24.58 1.16
N GLU A 293 -11.82 -25.83 1.57
CA GLU A 293 -10.81 -26.56 2.35
C GLU A 293 -9.55 -26.81 1.51
N GLU A 294 -9.70 -27.33 0.28
CA GLU A 294 -8.59 -27.57 -0.63
C GLU A 294 -7.88 -26.28 -1.02
N TRP A 295 -8.65 -25.23 -1.30
CA TRP A 295 -8.12 -23.90 -1.60
C TRP A 295 -7.29 -23.36 -0.44
N PHE A 296 -7.83 -23.42 0.79
CA PHE A 296 -7.17 -22.89 1.96
C PHE A 296 -5.84 -23.61 2.26
N GLU A 297 -5.80 -24.94 2.16
CA GLU A 297 -4.57 -25.71 2.34
C GLU A 297 -3.53 -25.42 1.25
N LYS A 298 -3.97 -25.22 0.00
CA LYS A 298 -3.10 -24.84 -1.10
C LYS A 298 -2.47 -23.46 -0.86
N ILE A 299 -3.26 -22.47 -0.43
CA ILE A 299 -2.76 -21.13 -0.12
C ILE A 299 -1.81 -21.16 1.09
N LYS A 300 -2.11 -21.91 2.14
CA LYS A 300 -1.18 -22.08 3.26
C LYS A 300 0.17 -22.68 2.82
N ALA A 301 0.15 -23.68 1.95
CA ALA A 301 1.38 -24.25 1.40
C ALA A 301 2.17 -23.23 0.57
N PHE A 302 1.50 -22.43 -0.23
CA PHE A 302 2.09 -21.33 -1.00
C PHE A 302 2.73 -20.28 -0.06
N HIS A 303 2.04 -19.85 1.01
CA HIS A 303 2.57 -18.90 2.00
C HIS A 303 3.84 -19.40 2.68
N ARG A 304 3.88 -20.68 3.07
CA ARG A 304 5.05 -21.31 3.72
C ARG A 304 6.29 -21.35 2.83
N ASP A 305 6.13 -21.19 1.52
CA ASP A 305 7.23 -21.10 0.57
C ASP A 305 7.53 -19.63 0.20
N LEU A 306 6.50 -18.83 -0.06
CA LEU A 306 6.64 -17.42 -0.46
C LEU A 306 7.28 -16.56 0.64
N PHE A 307 6.72 -16.56 1.84
CA PHE A 307 7.17 -15.62 2.87
C PHE A 307 8.61 -15.82 3.35
N PRO A 308 9.13 -17.05 3.54
CA PRO A 308 10.56 -17.22 3.81
C PRO A 308 11.47 -16.63 2.72
N ARG A 309 11.08 -16.72 1.43
CA ARG A 309 11.83 -16.10 0.33
C ARG A 309 11.80 -14.57 0.43
N VAL A 310 10.67 -13.98 0.74
CA VAL A 310 10.52 -12.54 0.99
C VAL A 310 11.43 -12.09 2.14
N TYR A 311 11.42 -12.79 3.26
CA TYR A 311 12.25 -12.46 4.42
C TYR A 311 13.74 -12.65 4.15
N ALA A 312 14.13 -13.66 3.37
CA ALA A 312 15.52 -13.87 2.95
C ALA A 312 16.09 -12.71 2.12
N LEU A 313 15.21 -11.97 1.42
CA LEU A 313 15.56 -10.76 0.69
C LEU A 313 15.48 -9.47 1.54
N GLY A 314 15.24 -9.59 2.84
CA GLY A 314 15.09 -8.45 3.76
C GLY A 314 13.71 -7.80 3.72
N GLY A 315 12.72 -8.46 3.10
CA GLY A 315 11.35 -8.01 3.00
C GLY A 315 10.48 -8.34 4.24
N LYS A 316 9.20 -8.02 4.15
CA LYS A 316 8.17 -8.31 5.16
C LYS A 316 6.90 -8.81 4.46
N MET A 317 6.11 -9.63 5.17
CA MET A 317 4.92 -10.30 4.62
C MET A 317 3.69 -9.39 4.44
N SER A 318 3.75 -8.14 4.84
CA SER A 318 2.72 -7.15 4.59
C SER A 318 3.33 -5.77 4.41
N GLY A 319 3.00 -5.13 3.29
CA GLY A 319 3.32 -3.74 3.01
C GLY A 319 2.27 -2.80 3.63
N GLU A 320 0.98 -3.15 3.54
CA GLU A 320 -0.11 -2.26 3.96
C GLU A 320 -1.30 -2.96 4.63
N HIS A 321 -1.58 -4.25 4.35
CA HIS A 321 -2.79 -4.92 4.87
C HIS A 321 -2.69 -5.33 6.34
N GLY A 322 -1.48 -5.44 6.89
CA GLY A 322 -1.23 -5.94 8.24
C GLY A 322 -1.17 -7.47 8.32
N VAL A 323 -0.91 -7.96 9.52
CA VAL A 323 -0.84 -9.39 9.86
C VAL A 323 -2.22 -9.93 10.24
N GLY A 324 -2.96 -9.20 11.08
CA GLY A 324 -4.27 -9.57 11.58
C GLY A 324 -4.27 -10.93 12.25
N PHE A 325 -5.25 -11.77 11.89
CA PHE A 325 -5.33 -13.17 12.31
C PHE A 325 -4.97 -14.14 11.16
N LYS A 326 -4.99 -13.67 9.92
CA LYS A 326 -4.81 -14.51 8.73
C LYS A 326 -3.37 -14.97 8.54
N LYS A 327 -2.39 -14.14 8.93
CA LYS A 327 -0.96 -14.36 8.72
C LYS A 327 -0.20 -14.62 10.04
N LEU A 328 -0.91 -14.95 11.13
CA LEU A 328 -0.29 -15.11 12.46
C LEU A 328 0.75 -16.23 12.51
N GLU A 329 0.45 -17.38 11.90
CA GLU A 329 1.34 -18.55 11.89
C GLU A 329 2.62 -18.22 11.11
N GLU A 330 2.46 -17.63 9.93
CA GLU A 330 3.56 -17.23 9.06
C GLU A 330 4.40 -16.09 9.68
N PHE A 331 3.73 -15.15 10.35
CA PHE A 331 4.41 -14.07 11.07
C PHE A 331 5.30 -14.62 12.20
N ALA A 332 4.77 -15.56 12.97
CA ALA A 332 5.53 -16.20 14.03
C ALA A 332 6.69 -17.07 13.49
N LEU A 333 6.50 -17.67 12.31
CA LEU A 333 7.52 -18.50 11.65
C LEU A 333 8.65 -17.69 11.05
N CYS A 334 8.33 -16.58 10.37
CA CYS A 334 9.30 -15.81 9.60
C CYS A 334 9.97 -14.66 10.38
N THR A 335 9.33 -14.19 11.47
CA THR A 335 9.84 -13.06 12.24
C THR A 335 10.87 -13.53 13.28
N PRO A 336 12.03 -12.86 13.40
CA PRO A 336 13.02 -13.20 14.41
C PRO A 336 12.44 -13.21 15.83
N GLU A 337 12.82 -14.20 16.62
CA GLU A 337 12.33 -14.38 18.00
C GLU A 337 12.51 -13.13 18.87
N ALA A 338 13.63 -12.44 18.73
CA ALA A 338 13.90 -11.21 19.45
C ALA A 338 12.89 -10.10 19.13
N GLU A 339 12.48 -9.95 17.84
CA GLU A 339 11.45 -9.00 17.40
C GLU A 339 10.10 -9.37 18.00
N LEU A 340 9.70 -10.65 17.90
CA LEU A 340 8.45 -11.16 18.49
C LEU A 340 8.39 -10.92 20.01
N ASN A 341 9.49 -11.15 20.72
CA ASN A 341 9.57 -10.97 22.16
C ASN A 341 9.39 -9.49 22.56
N VAL A 342 9.92 -8.54 21.79
CA VAL A 342 9.70 -7.10 22.01
C VAL A 342 8.23 -6.75 21.79
N ILE A 343 7.62 -7.19 20.69
CA ILE A 343 6.19 -6.93 20.40
C ILE A 343 5.30 -7.50 21.51
N LYS A 344 5.54 -8.73 21.95
CA LYS A 344 4.81 -9.36 23.06
C LYS A 344 5.00 -8.60 24.38
N ALA A 345 6.20 -8.15 24.67
CA ALA A 345 6.49 -7.38 25.89
C ALA A 345 5.74 -6.03 25.90
N ILE A 346 5.70 -5.32 24.78
CA ILE A 346 4.94 -4.07 24.63
C ILE A 346 3.45 -4.33 24.83
N LYS A 347 2.90 -5.33 24.13
CA LYS A 347 1.49 -5.70 24.27
C LYS A 347 1.16 -6.02 25.72
N LYS A 348 1.95 -6.88 26.39
CA LYS A 348 1.72 -7.29 27.78
C LYS A 348 1.84 -6.12 28.76
N ALA A 349 2.76 -5.19 28.53
CA ALA A 349 2.95 -4.02 29.39
C ALA A 349 1.76 -3.05 29.30
N LEU A 350 1.20 -2.82 28.11
CA LEU A 350 0.08 -1.91 27.90
C LEU A 350 -1.27 -2.57 28.15
N ASP A 351 -1.44 -3.83 27.82
CA ASP A 351 -2.70 -4.57 27.92
C ASP A 351 -2.48 -5.92 28.65
N PRO A 352 -2.23 -5.89 29.96
CA PRO A 352 -1.95 -7.09 30.76
C PRO A 352 -3.13 -8.09 30.79
N ASN A 353 -4.35 -7.59 30.60
CA ASN A 353 -5.58 -8.40 30.58
C ASN A 353 -5.95 -8.91 29.18
N ASN A 354 -5.17 -8.55 28.15
CA ASN A 354 -5.38 -8.94 26.75
C ASN A 354 -6.82 -8.68 26.24
N ILE A 355 -7.36 -7.50 26.54
CA ILE A 355 -8.73 -7.09 26.14
C ILE A 355 -8.75 -6.36 24.80
N MET A 356 -7.62 -5.78 24.35
CA MET A 356 -7.53 -5.04 23.10
C MET A 356 -7.22 -5.98 21.95
N ASN A 357 -8.19 -6.15 21.05
CA ASN A 357 -8.11 -6.93 19.82
C ASN A 357 -7.37 -8.28 20.00
N PRO A 358 -7.79 -9.14 20.92
CA PRO A 358 -7.07 -10.36 21.25
C PRO A 358 -6.96 -11.31 20.04
N GLY A 359 -5.84 -12.03 19.95
CA GLY A 359 -5.58 -12.98 18.85
C GLY A 359 -5.27 -12.34 17.50
N LYS A 360 -4.84 -11.08 17.50
CA LYS A 360 -4.34 -10.38 16.31
C LYS A 360 -2.89 -9.97 16.53
N LEU A 361 -2.13 -9.86 15.45
CA LEU A 361 -0.72 -9.47 15.38
C LEU A 361 0.21 -10.43 16.17
N VAL A 362 -0.06 -10.69 17.44
CA VAL A 362 0.69 -11.63 18.27
C VAL A 362 -0.24 -12.39 19.21
N GLN A 363 0.10 -13.64 19.51
CA GLN A 363 -0.53 -14.41 20.58
C GLN A 363 0.22 -14.16 21.89
N ILE A 364 -0.54 -13.80 22.93
CA ILE A 364 -0.04 -13.72 24.30
C ILE A 364 -0.65 -14.91 25.04
N CYS A 365 0.21 -15.80 25.53
CA CYS A 365 -0.17 -16.91 26.40
C CYS A 365 -0.42 -16.39 27.81
#